data_ab58d0e4cebcc3e79ecddc886bdf3ba8
#
_entry.id   ab58d0e4cebcc3e79ecddc886bdf3ba8
#
_cell.length_a   1.000
_cell.length_b   1.000
_cell.length_c   1.000
_cell.angle_alpha   90.00
_cell.angle_beta   90.00
_cell.angle_gamma   90.00
#
_symmetry.space_group_name_H-M   'P 1'
#
loop_
_entity.id
_entity.type
_entity.pdbx_description
1 polymer ?
#
loop_
_entity_poly.entity_id
_entity_poly.type
_entity_poly.pdbx_seq_one_letter_code
_entity_poly.pdbx_strand_id
1 'polypeptide(L)'
;MSIVDKSDNEIISIADPIWQNLVKSSNIKDYGGFTRDLSSQMLYGANEVELGKQWSTNKLLSSLSEGCKAIGCLRRGRYVTIVYKQTSTEVSGDFLGRLVLGDEGDEVKVFGATIF
;
A
#
# COMPACT_ATOMS: atom_id res chain seq x y z
N MET A 1 4.68 17.26 -12.67
CA MET A 1 3.72 16.39 -13.37
C MET A 1 3.00 15.51 -12.36
N SER A 2 1.68 15.45 -12.46
CA SER A 2 0.89 14.64 -11.55
C SER A 2 1.10 13.15 -11.80
N ILE A 3 0.97 12.34 -10.72
CA ILE A 3 1.11 10.88 -10.82
C ILE A 3 0.17 10.29 -11.88
N VAL A 4 -1.04 10.84 -12.03
CA VAL A 4 -2.02 10.31 -13.00
C VAL A 4 -1.59 10.52 -14.46
N ASP A 5 -0.66 11.44 -14.72
CA ASP A 5 -0.19 11.75 -16.07
C ASP A 5 0.98 10.87 -16.51
N LYS A 6 1.52 10.06 -15.61
CA LYS A 6 2.64 9.16 -15.91
C LYS A 6 2.15 7.89 -16.59
N SER A 7 3.06 7.21 -17.29
CA SER A 7 2.74 5.92 -17.89
C SER A 7 2.53 4.85 -16.81
N ASP A 8 1.88 3.74 -17.18
CA ASP A 8 1.68 2.62 -16.25
C ASP A 8 3.00 2.11 -15.71
N ASN A 9 4.01 1.98 -16.57
CA ASN A 9 5.33 1.50 -16.13
C ASN A 9 5.98 2.45 -15.12
N GLU A 10 5.87 3.76 -15.34
CA GLU A 10 6.40 4.74 -14.40
C GLU A 10 5.65 4.69 -13.07
N ILE A 11 4.32 4.58 -13.12
CA ILE A 11 3.48 4.48 -11.94
C ILE A 11 3.86 3.25 -11.12
N ILE A 12 4.01 2.09 -11.77
CA ILE A 12 4.38 0.84 -11.11
C ILE A 12 5.78 0.95 -10.50
N SER A 13 6.72 1.59 -11.20
CA SER A 13 8.07 1.82 -10.67
C SER A 13 8.07 2.67 -9.41
N ILE A 14 7.14 3.62 -9.30
CA ILE A 14 6.97 4.43 -8.09
C ILE A 14 6.26 3.62 -7.00
N ALA A 15 5.24 2.85 -7.38
CA ALA A 15 4.40 2.11 -6.45
C ALA A 15 5.11 0.92 -5.79
N ASP A 16 5.93 0.19 -6.54
CA ASP A 16 6.55 -1.04 -6.03
C ASP A 16 7.34 -0.84 -4.74
N PRO A 17 8.25 0.15 -4.63
CA PRO A 17 8.97 0.37 -3.38
C PRO A 17 8.04 0.76 -2.23
N ILE A 18 6.97 1.48 -2.53
CA ILE A 18 5.98 1.89 -1.52
C ILE A 18 5.23 0.67 -1.00
N TRP A 19 4.73 -0.18 -1.91
CA TRP A 19 4.02 -1.41 -1.53
C TRP A 19 4.93 -2.36 -0.74
N GLN A 20 6.17 -2.53 -1.20
CA GLN A 20 7.16 -3.37 -0.51
C GLN A 20 7.43 -2.87 0.91
N ASN A 21 7.52 -1.55 1.09
CA ASN A 21 7.68 -0.98 2.42
C ASN A 21 6.46 -1.24 3.31
N LEU A 22 5.25 -1.10 2.76
CA LEU A 22 4.02 -1.38 3.51
C LEU A 22 3.97 -2.84 3.95
N VAL A 23 4.29 -3.77 3.04
CA VAL A 23 4.34 -5.20 3.34
C VAL A 23 5.36 -5.50 4.44
N LYS A 24 6.59 -5.02 4.27
CA LYS A 24 7.66 -5.25 5.24
C LYS A 24 7.31 -4.68 6.62
N SER A 25 6.85 -3.44 6.65
CA SER A 25 6.53 -2.76 7.90
C SER A 25 5.33 -3.41 8.59
N SER A 26 4.33 -3.86 7.83
CA SER A 26 3.17 -4.57 8.36
C SER A 26 3.60 -5.90 8.98
N ASN A 27 4.47 -6.65 8.31
CA ASN A 27 4.93 -7.95 8.81
C ASN A 27 5.66 -7.86 10.15
N ILE A 28 6.44 -6.79 10.36
CA ILE A 28 7.17 -6.60 11.62
C ILE A 28 6.45 -5.64 12.57
N LYS A 29 5.25 -5.21 12.20
CA LYS A 29 4.42 -4.30 13.00
C LYS A 29 5.14 -2.99 13.35
N ASP A 30 5.84 -2.44 12.35
CA ASP A 30 6.59 -1.19 12.46
C ASP A 30 5.70 -0.02 12.05
N TYR A 31 5.12 0.66 13.02
CA TYR A 31 4.24 1.78 12.78
C TYR A 31 4.95 2.91 12.03
N GLY A 32 6.14 3.28 12.46
CA GLY A 32 6.90 4.37 11.81
C GLY A 32 7.20 4.08 10.35
N GLY A 33 7.67 2.86 10.07
CA GLY A 33 7.94 2.42 8.70
C GLY A 33 6.67 2.36 7.85
N PHE A 34 5.60 1.83 8.43
CA PHE A 34 4.32 1.68 7.72
C PHE A 34 3.74 3.04 7.30
N THR A 35 3.88 4.05 8.15
CA THR A 35 3.29 5.37 7.90
C THR A 35 4.17 6.30 7.09
N ARG A 36 5.37 5.87 6.71
CA ARG A 36 6.36 6.71 6.03
C ARG A 36 5.81 7.45 4.80
N ASP A 37 5.04 6.76 3.98
CA ASP A 37 4.55 7.29 2.71
C ASP A 37 3.06 7.64 2.73
N LEU A 38 2.42 7.60 3.90
CA LEU A 38 0.99 7.90 4.00
C LEU A 38 0.72 9.39 3.85
N SER A 39 -0.37 9.73 3.17
CA SER A 39 -0.84 11.09 3.06
C SER A 39 -1.31 11.60 4.42
N SER A 40 -1.41 12.92 4.56
CA SER A 40 -1.94 13.53 5.79
C SER A 40 -3.35 13.03 6.09
N GLN A 41 -4.17 12.88 5.05
CA GLN A 41 -5.53 12.37 5.19
C GLN A 41 -5.54 10.93 5.73
N MET A 42 -4.66 10.08 5.20
CA MET A 42 -4.60 8.70 5.62
C MET A 42 -4.04 8.54 7.04
N LEU A 43 -3.05 9.36 7.40
CA LEU A 43 -2.48 9.37 8.75
C LEU A 43 -3.52 9.69 9.81
N TYR A 44 -4.51 10.49 9.48
CA TYR A 44 -5.57 10.86 10.41
C TYR A 44 -6.37 9.65 10.88
N GLY A 45 -6.63 8.68 9.99
CA GLY A 45 -7.36 7.46 10.33
C GLY A 45 -6.47 6.29 10.72
N ALA A 46 -5.23 6.26 10.26
CA ALA A 46 -4.29 5.16 10.49
C ALA A 46 -3.35 5.48 11.64
N ASN A 47 -3.91 5.72 12.84
CA ASN A 47 -3.11 6.00 14.02
C ASN A 47 -2.52 4.69 14.62
N GLU A 48 -1.59 4.84 15.55
CA GLU A 48 -0.88 3.72 16.13
C GLU A 48 -1.80 2.72 16.85
N VAL A 49 -2.82 3.21 17.52
CA VAL A 49 -3.76 2.33 18.23
C VAL A 49 -4.57 1.51 17.23
N GLU A 50 -5.06 2.13 16.18
CA GLU A 50 -5.87 1.46 15.16
C GLU A 50 -5.05 0.42 14.39
N LEU A 51 -3.85 0.76 13.96
CA LEU A 51 -2.96 -0.18 13.29
C LEU A 51 -2.57 -1.34 14.20
N GLY A 52 -2.31 -1.05 15.46
CA GLY A 52 -2.01 -2.09 16.45
C GLY A 52 -3.14 -3.10 16.60
N LYS A 53 -4.39 -2.62 16.59
CA LYS A 53 -5.56 -3.50 16.63
C LYS A 53 -5.63 -4.39 15.39
N GLN A 54 -5.44 -3.82 14.21
CA GLN A 54 -5.50 -4.56 12.95
C GLN A 54 -4.43 -5.65 12.93
N TRP A 55 -3.20 -5.32 13.31
CA TRP A 55 -2.11 -6.29 13.35
C TRP A 55 -2.31 -7.40 14.38
N SER A 56 -2.98 -7.10 15.49
CA SER A 56 -3.20 -8.11 16.54
C SER A 56 -4.38 -9.02 16.22
N THR A 57 -5.33 -8.58 15.39
CA THR A 57 -6.55 -9.34 15.09
C THR A 57 -6.56 -9.98 13.71
N ASN A 58 -5.67 -9.57 12.81
CA ASN A 58 -5.64 -10.10 11.45
C ASN A 58 -4.24 -10.61 11.12
N LYS A 59 -4.08 -11.93 11.19
CA LYS A 59 -2.81 -12.60 10.94
C LYS A 59 -2.30 -12.38 9.51
N LEU A 60 -3.20 -12.21 8.55
CA LEU A 60 -2.80 -11.94 7.16
C LEU A 60 -1.90 -10.71 7.08
N LEU A 61 -2.21 -9.65 7.83
CA LEU A 61 -1.48 -8.39 7.78
C LEU A 61 -0.05 -8.47 8.31
N SER A 62 0.30 -9.54 9.03
CA SER A 62 1.66 -9.75 9.54
C SER A 62 2.33 -10.98 8.94
N SER A 63 1.79 -11.52 7.86
CA SER A 63 2.33 -12.71 7.21
C SER A 63 2.32 -12.58 5.67
N LEU A 64 2.51 -11.38 5.15
CA LEU A 64 2.50 -11.13 3.71
C LEU A 64 3.82 -11.58 3.09
N SER A 65 3.74 -12.22 1.92
CA SER A 65 4.94 -12.60 1.17
C SER A 65 5.62 -11.35 0.61
N GLU A 66 6.95 -11.37 0.54
CA GLU A 66 7.71 -10.25 -0.01
C GLU A 66 7.54 -10.13 -1.53
N GLY A 67 7.34 -11.26 -2.21
CA GLY A 67 7.07 -11.26 -3.64
C GLY A 67 5.64 -10.88 -3.92
N CYS A 68 5.45 -9.82 -4.69
CA CYS A 68 4.14 -9.40 -5.17
C CYS A 68 4.26 -9.02 -6.63
N LYS A 69 3.13 -9.00 -7.33
CA LYS A 69 3.11 -8.67 -8.75
C LYS A 69 2.04 -7.63 -9.02
N ALA A 70 2.44 -6.48 -9.58
CA ALA A 70 1.51 -5.47 -10.05
C ALA A 70 0.77 -6.02 -11.27
N ILE A 71 -0.56 -5.98 -11.21
CA ILE A 71 -1.41 -6.47 -12.29
C ILE A 71 -1.77 -5.33 -13.24
N GLY A 72 -1.99 -4.13 -12.72
CA GLY A 72 -2.33 -2.99 -13.54
C GLY A 72 -2.63 -1.75 -12.73
N CYS A 73 -2.94 -0.68 -13.44
CA CYS A 73 -3.25 0.62 -12.86
C CYS A 73 -4.62 1.09 -13.33
N LEU A 74 -5.36 1.72 -12.43
CA LEU A 74 -6.63 2.37 -12.73
C LEU A 74 -6.54 3.84 -12.32
N ARG A 75 -6.84 4.73 -13.25
CA ARG A 75 -6.83 6.17 -12.99
C ARG A 75 -8.24 6.66 -12.75
N ARG A 76 -8.41 7.41 -11.68
CA ARG A 76 -9.73 7.99 -11.36
C ARG A 76 -9.52 9.35 -10.71
N GLY A 77 -9.92 10.41 -11.40
CA GLY A 77 -9.69 11.76 -10.92
C GLY A 77 -8.20 12.05 -10.80
N ARG A 78 -7.77 12.45 -9.62
CA ARG A 78 -6.35 12.74 -9.35
C ARG A 78 -5.62 11.57 -8.69
N TYR A 79 -6.25 10.41 -8.62
CA TYR A 79 -5.70 9.23 -7.96
C TYR A 79 -5.44 8.11 -8.94
N VAL A 80 -4.45 7.29 -8.60
CA VAL A 80 -4.13 6.06 -9.32
C VAL A 80 -4.23 4.91 -8.35
N THR A 81 -4.98 3.88 -8.73
CA THR A 81 -5.04 2.64 -7.96
C THR A 81 -4.18 1.60 -8.66
N ILE A 82 -3.22 1.05 -7.94
CA ILE A 82 -2.40 -0.05 -8.42
C ILE A 82 -2.93 -1.34 -7.79
N VAL A 83 -3.17 -2.34 -8.63
CA VAL A 83 -3.70 -3.62 -8.20
C VAL A 83 -2.55 -4.62 -8.16
N TYR A 84 -2.37 -5.28 -7.01
CA TYR A 84 -1.33 -6.26 -6.78
C TYR A 84 -1.92 -7.64 -6.54
N LYS A 85 -1.25 -8.66 -7.08
CA LYS A 85 -1.47 -10.04 -6.67
C LYS A 85 -0.52 -10.29 -5.50
N GLN A 86 -1.09 -10.50 -4.33
CA GLN A 86 -0.34 -10.67 -3.08
C GLN A 86 -0.59 -12.07 -2.53
N THR A 87 0.44 -12.68 -1.96
CA THR A 87 0.30 -13.95 -1.27
C THR A 87 0.78 -13.80 0.17
N SER A 88 0.50 -14.83 0.98
CA SER A 88 0.90 -14.87 2.38
C SER A 88 1.77 -16.09 2.63
N THR A 89 2.67 -16.00 3.61
CA THR A 89 3.52 -17.12 4.03
C THR A 89 2.76 -18.10 4.92
N GLU A 90 1.64 -17.69 5.51
CA GLU A 90 0.90 -18.50 6.47
C GLU A 90 -0.56 -18.77 6.09
N VAL A 91 -1.14 -17.91 5.26
CA VAL A 91 -2.53 -18.05 4.80
C VAL A 91 -2.50 -18.40 3.33
N SER A 92 -3.09 -19.52 2.94
CA SER A 92 -3.09 -19.98 1.55
C SER A 92 -4.03 -19.16 0.69
N GLY A 93 -3.70 -19.06 -0.61
CA GLY A 93 -4.51 -18.38 -1.59
C GLY A 93 -3.86 -17.10 -2.12
N ASP A 94 -4.53 -16.52 -3.10
CA ASP A 94 -4.12 -15.24 -3.68
C ASP A 94 -5.01 -14.15 -3.10
N PHE A 95 -4.41 -13.00 -2.85
CA PHE A 95 -5.10 -11.85 -2.27
C PHE A 95 -4.96 -10.65 -3.19
N LEU A 96 -5.98 -9.81 -3.20
CA LEU A 96 -5.99 -8.57 -3.95
C LEU A 96 -5.39 -7.46 -3.09
N GLY A 97 -4.20 -6.98 -3.47
CA GLY A 97 -3.62 -5.79 -2.88
C GLY A 97 -4.07 -4.56 -3.65
N ARG A 98 -4.50 -3.54 -2.97
CA ARG A 98 -4.94 -2.29 -3.58
C ARG A 98 -4.19 -1.12 -2.96
N LEU A 99 -3.43 -0.41 -3.78
CA LEU A 99 -2.66 0.76 -3.37
C LEU A 99 -3.18 1.97 -4.12
N VAL A 100 -3.63 2.99 -3.40
CA VAL A 100 -4.08 4.24 -4.01
C VAL A 100 -3.02 5.30 -3.78
N LEU A 101 -2.50 5.87 -4.86
CA LEU A 101 -1.51 6.93 -4.84
C LEU A 101 -2.11 8.24 -5.35
N GLY A 102 -1.64 9.34 -4.81
CA GLY A 102 -1.99 10.68 -5.26
C GLY A 102 -0.87 11.65 -4.93
N ASP A 103 -1.00 12.86 -5.41
CA ASP A 103 -0.04 13.90 -5.12
C ASP A 103 -0.45 14.67 -3.87
N GLU A 104 0.51 14.94 -2.98
CA GLU A 104 0.33 15.81 -1.83
C GLU A 104 1.49 16.81 -1.89
N GLY A 105 1.19 18.02 -2.35
CA GLY A 105 2.23 18.98 -2.69
C GLY A 105 3.07 18.43 -3.84
N ASP A 106 4.38 18.39 -3.68
CA ASP A 106 5.30 17.89 -4.69
C ASP A 106 5.64 16.41 -4.52
N GLU A 107 4.99 15.73 -3.57
CA GLU A 107 5.30 14.35 -3.24
C GLU A 107 4.15 13.41 -3.58
N VAL A 108 4.49 12.19 -3.99
CA VAL A 108 3.51 11.11 -4.16
C VAL A 108 3.31 10.45 -2.80
N LYS A 109 2.05 10.34 -2.38
CA LYS A 109 1.70 9.76 -1.07
C LYS A 109 0.61 8.70 -1.24
N VAL A 110 0.48 7.88 -0.20
CA VAL A 110 -0.53 6.81 -0.14
C VAL A 110 -1.84 7.37 0.41
N PHE A 111 -2.90 7.23 -0.36
CA PHE A 111 -4.25 7.65 0.01
C PHE A 111 -5.15 6.47 0.33
N GLY A 112 -4.70 5.25 0.12
CA GLY A 112 -5.41 4.03 0.49
C GLY A 112 -4.52 2.82 0.31
N ALA A 113 -4.66 1.83 1.20
CA ALA A 113 -3.95 0.55 1.11
C ALA A 113 -4.80 -0.51 1.77
N THR A 114 -5.22 -1.51 1.01
CA THR A 114 -6.09 -2.58 1.49
C THR A 114 -5.69 -3.92 0.89
N ILE A 115 -6.06 -4.99 1.57
CA ILE A 115 -5.90 -6.37 1.08
C ILE A 115 -7.23 -7.09 1.26
N PHE A 116 -7.65 -7.76 0.19
CA PHE A 116 -8.91 -8.51 0.19
C PHE A 116 -8.71 -9.99 0.00
#